data_3432289e3722c110eb600701b2f7228f
#
_entry.id   3432289e3722c110eb600701b2f7228f
#
_cell.length_a   1.000
_cell.length_b   1.000
_cell.length_c   1.000
_cell.angle_alpha   90.00
_cell.angle_beta   90.00
_cell.angle_gamma   90.00
#
_symmetry.space_group_name_H-M   'P 1'
#
loop_
_entity.id
_entity.type
_entity.pdbx_description
1 polymer ?
#
loop_
_entity_poly.entity_id
_entity_poly.type
_entity_poly.pdbx_seq_one_letter_code
_entity_poly.pdbx_strand_id
1 'polypeptide(L)'
;NVGGGLGINYDDPNGQPIPNFKEYFDTYAQHLVLREGQQLHFELGRAVVGQCGALITRTLYVKQGTYKQFAIVDAGMTDLIRPALYQATHKIENISSDEPCEVYDVVGPICESSDVFAKSIEINKCHRGDLIALRSAGAYGEIMASQYNCRQLPKGYVTEDL
;
A
#
# COMPACT_ATOMS: atom_id res chain seq x y z
N ASN A 1 3.48 -16.66 22.88
CA ASN A 1 3.51 -15.89 21.65
C ASN A 1 2.29 -14.97 21.60
N VAL A 2 2.50 -13.68 21.38
CA VAL A 2 1.44 -12.67 21.27
C VAL A 2 1.09 -12.34 19.82
N GLY A 3 1.75 -12.99 18.86
CA GLY A 3 1.55 -12.78 17.45
C GLY A 3 2.14 -11.46 16.94
N GLY A 4 1.51 -10.90 15.91
CA GLY A 4 1.83 -9.58 15.36
C GLY A 4 0.91 -8.50 15.95
N GLY A 5 0.40 -7.62 15.07
CA GLY A 5 -0.66 -6.66 15.41
C GLY A 5 -0.20 -5.22 15.56
N LEU A 6 1.12 -4.96 15.66
CA LEU A 6 1.60 -3.57 15.61
C LEU A 6 1.24 -2.95 14.26
N GLY A 7 0.48 -1.85 14.29
CA GLY A 7 0.04 -1.14 13.09
C GLY A 7 1.13 -0.27 12.47
N ILE A 8 0.86 0.19 11.26
CA ILE A 8 1.63 1.23 10.57
C ILE A 8 0.69 2.34 10.13
N ASN A 9 1.24 3.53 9.85
CA ASN A 9 0.46 4.63 9.32
C ASN A 9 0.40 4.54 7.80
N TYR A 10 -0.77 4.20 7.26
CA TYR A 10 -1.00 4.12 5.81
C TYR A 10 -1.31 5.47 5.18
N ASP A 11 -1.82 6.43 5.97
CA ASP A 11 -2.22 7.76 5.47
C ASP A 11 -1.03 8.72 5.41
N ASP A 12 -0.11 8.61 6.37
CA ASP A 12 1.14 9.39 6.39
C ASP A 12 2.36 8.48 6.64
N PRO A 13 2.79 7.73 5.63
CA PRO A 13 3.93 6.81 5.78
C PRO A 13 5.27 7.52 6.02
N ASN A 14 5.37 8.81 5.67
CA ASN A 14 6.59 9.59 5.86
C ASN A 14 6.68 10.21 7.27
N GLY A 15 5.54 10.54 7.88
CA GLY A 15 5.51 11.14 9.23
C GLY A 15 5.96 10.17 10.32
N GLN A 16 5.74 8.87 10.12
CA GLN A 16 6.22 7.83 11.02
C GLN A 16 6.70 6.63 10.21
N PRO A 17 7.87 6.72 9.56
CA PRO A 17 8.38 5.68 8.66
C PRO A 17 8.73 4.38 9.38
N ILE A 18 9.05 4.46 10.67
CA ILE A 18 9.35 3.31 11.52
C ILE A 18 8.36 3.33 12.69
N PRO A 19 7.57 2.26 12.91
CA PRO A 19 6.69 2.14 14.06
C PRO A 19 7.43 2.25 15.40
N ASN A 20 6.73 2.71 16.43
CA ASN A 20 7.32 2.83 17.77
C ASN A 20 7.43 1.45 18.45
N PHE A 21 8.41 0.67 18.03
CA PHE A 21 8.69 -0.65 18.60
C PHE A 21 8.98 -0.59 20.10
N LYS A 22 9.66 0.49 20.55
CA LYS A 22 10.02 0.63 21.96
C LYS A 22 8.77 0.68 22.84
N GLU A 23 7.83 1.55 22.53
CA GLU A 23 6.57 1.68 23.29
C GLU A 23 5.77 0.38 23.27
N TYR A 24 5.72 -0.28 22.12
CA TYR A 24 5.05 -1.57 21.98
C TYR A 24 5.64 -2.63 22.92
N PHE A 25 6.95 -2.79 22.95
CA PHE A 25 7.60 -3.77 23.84
C PHE A 25 7.57 -3.34 25.30
N ASP A 26 7.73 -2.06 25.60
CA ASP A 26 7.63 -1.52 26.96
C ASP A 26 6.26 -1.80 27.58
N THR A 27 5.19 -1.72 26.80
CA THR A 27 3.83 -2.04 27.26
C THR A 27 3.74 -3.49 27.74
N TYR A 28 4.31 -4.44 27.02
CA TYR A 28 4.35 -5.83 27.47
C TYR A 28 5.22 -6.01 28.70
N ALA A 29 6.38 -5.37 28.75
CA ALA A 29 7.28 -5.44 29.89
C ALA A 29 6.65 -4.88 31.19
N GLN A 30 5.80 -3.87 31.08
CA GLN A 30 5.10 -3.26 32.22
C GLN A 30 3.92 -4.10 32.73
N HIS A 31 3.21 -4.80 31.85
CA HIS A 31 1.94 -5.42 32.17
C HIS A 31 1.96 -6.95 32.18
N LEU A 32 3.02 -7.57 31.70
CA LEU A 32 3.15 -9.03 31.63
C LEU A 32 4.23 -9.55 32.56
N VAL A 33 3.82 -10.35 33.54
CA VAL A 33 4.75 -11.07 34.42
C VAL A 33 4.89 -12.50 33.90
N LEU A 34 6.06 -12.86 33.42
CA LEU A 34 6.40 -14.21 33.00
C LEU A 34 6.73 -15.11 34.20
N ARG A 35 6.28 -16.36 34.16
CA ARG A 35 6.70 -17.38 35.11
C ARG A 35 8.08 -17.90 34.74
N GLU A 36 8.75 -18.54 35.68
CA GLU A 36 10.04 -19.18 35.45
C GLU A 36 9.99 -20.13 34.24
N GLY A 37 10.97 -20.04 33.36
CA GLY A 37 11.08 -20.84 32.15
C GLY A 37 10.21 -20.35 30.96
N GLN A 38 9.34 -19.35 31.13
CA GLN A 38 8.57 -18.76 30.04
C GLN A 38 9.39 -17.74 29.25
N GLN A 39 9.12 -17.69 27.94
CA GLN A 39 9.65 -16.67 27.02
C GLN A 39 8.51 -16.01 26.29
N LEU A 40 8.65 -14.72 25.98
CA LEU A 40 7.71 -13.94 25.20
C LEU A 40 8.20 -13.87 23.74
N HIS A 41 7.33 -14.24 22.82
CA HIS A 41 7.60 -14.23 21.38
C HIS A 41 6.63 -13.30 20.65
N PHE A 42 7.12 -12.66 19.58
CA PHE A 42 6.37 -11.76 18.69
C PHE A 42 6.54 -12.21 17.24
N GLU A 43 5.55 -11.91 16.42
CA GLU A 43 5.53 -12.22 14.97
C GLU A 43 5.16 -10.95 14.17
N LEU A 44 5.98 -9.92 14.30
CA LEU A 44 5.76 -8.61 13.70
C LEU A 44 6.14 -8.61 12.21
N GLY A 45 5.20 -8.90 11.33
CA GLY A 45 5.42 -8.86 9.88
C GLY A 45 5.25 -7.46 9.30
N ARG A 46 4.00 -6.95 9.28
CA ARG A 46 3.66 -5.66 8.68
C ARG A 46 4.49 -4.50 9.21
N ALA A 47 4.64 -4.42 10.51
CA ALA A 47 5.37 -3.34 11.16
C ALA A 47 6.85 -3.27 10.75
N VAL A 48 7.44 -4.41 10.35
CA VAL A 48 8.85 -4.48 9.94
C VAL A 48 9.04 -4.07 8.48
N VAL A 49 8.19 -4.56 7.56
CA VAL A 49 8.43 -4.42 6.11
C VAL A 49 7.34 -3.64 5.36
N GLY A 50 6.23 -3.28 6.02
CA GLY A 50 5.09 -2.66 5.32
C GLY A 50 5.46 -1.36 4.62
N GLN A 51 6.18 -0.48 5.30
CA GLN A 51 6.49 0.86 4.81
C GLN A 51 7.75 0.92 3.94
N CYS A 52 8.53 -0.17 3.84
CA CYS A 52 9.76 -0.17 3.03
C CYS A 52 9.49 -0.36 1.53
N GLY A 53 8.27 -0.73 1.12
CA GLY A 53 7.93 -0.97 -0.28
C GLY A 53 6.79 -0.12 -0.78
N ALA A 54 6.80 0.16 -2.07
CA ALA A 54 5.72 0.81 -2.80
C ALA A 54 5.43 0.05 -4.10
N LEU A 55 4.17 0.02 -4.53
CA LEU A 55 3.81 -0.38 -5.88
C LEU A 55 3.88 0.87 -6.76
N ILE A 56 4.73 0.82 -7.79
CA ILE A 56 4.82 1.87 -8.80
C ILE A 56 4.03 1.43 -10.02
N THR A 57 3.17 2.30 -10.50
CA THR A 57 2.30 2.05 -11.65
C THR A 57 2.26 3.26 -12.57
N ARG A 58 1.87 3.05 -13.82
CA ARG A 58 1.79 4.10 -14.83
C ARG A 58 0.35 4.43 -15.16
N THR A 59 0.02 5.71 -15.23
CA THR A 59 -1.27 6.19 -15.73
C THR A 59 -1.40 5.91 -17.23
N LEU A 60 -2.33 5.06 -17.60
CA LEU A 60 -2.67 4.74 -18.99
C LEU A 60 -3.58 5.79 -19.60
N TYR A 61 -4.60 6.20 -18.86
CA TYR A 61 -5.60 7.19 -19.28
C TYR A 61 -6.08 8.00 -18.08
N VAL A 62 -6.42 9.25 -18.34
CA VAL A 62 -7.26 10.07 -17.47
C VAL A 62 -8.62 10.20 -18.15
N LYS A 63 -9.66 9.67 -17.52
CA LYS A 63 -11.02 9.70 -18.06
C LYS A 63 -11.87 10.69 -17.29
N GLN A 64 -12.34 11.73 -17.97
CA GLN A 64 -13.34 12.64 -17.44
C GLN A 64 -14.73 12.03 -17.61
N GLY A 65 -15.41 11.72 -16.51
CA GLY A 65 -16.82 11.36 -16.50
C GLY A 65 -17.70 12.58 -16.17
N THR A 66 -19.00 12.36 -16.13
CA THR A 66 -19.96 13.44 -15.83
C THR A 66 -19.81 13.98 -14.40
N TYR A 67 -19.51 13.09 -13.43
CA TYR A 67 -19.44 13.44 -12.01
C TYR A 67 -18.10 13.13 -11.37
N LYS A 68 -17.21 12.41 -12.07
CA LYS A 68 -15.95 11.91 -11.54
C LYS A 68 -14.86 11.90 -12.58
N GLN A 69 -13.62 12.03 -12.11
CA GLN A 69 -12.44 11.73 -12.91
C GLN A 69 -11.85 10.38 -12.50
N PHE A 70 -11.28 9.69 -13.46
CA PHE A 70 -10.61 8.42 -13.25
C PHE A 70 -9.16 8.51 -13.71
N ALA A 71 -8.23 8.17 -12.82
CA ALA A 71 -6.86 7.84 -13.19
C ALA A 71 -6.81 6.31 -13.38
N ILE A 72 -6.77 5.87 -14.64
CA ILE A 72 -6.71 4.45 -15.01
C ILE A 72 -5.23 4.09 -15.12
N VAL A 73 -4.78 3.16 -14.27
CA VAL A 73 -3.38 2.77 -14.19
C VAL A 73 -3.14 1.37 -14.76
N ASP A 74 -1.87 1.01 -15.01
CA ASP A 74 -1.52 -0.32 -15.52
C ASP A 74 -1.43 -1.40 -14.44
N ALA A 75 -1.30 -1.06 -13.18
CA ALA A 75 -1.47 -1.98 -12.07
C ALA A 75 -2.96 -2.24 -11.80
N GLY A 76 -3.27 -3.41 -11.26
CA GLY A 76 -4.62 -3.79 -10.85
C GLY A 76 -4.64 -4.53 -9.53
N MET A 77 -5.82 -5.01 -9.14
CA MET A 77 -5.99 -5.85 -7.95
C MET A 77 -5.13 -7.12 -8.00
N THR A 78 -4.64 -7.51 -9.16
CA THR A 78 -3.70 -8.61 -9.36
C THR A 78 -2.31 -8.31 -8.85
N ASP A 79 -1.93 -7.04 -8.76
CA ASP A 79 -0.62 -6.58 -8.31
C ASP A 79 -0.65 -6.20 -6.83
N LEU A 80 -1.77 -5.62 -6.36
CA LEU A 80 -2.00 -5.25 -4.96
C LEU A 80 -3.47 -5.52 -4.60
N ILE A 81 -3.75 -6.72 -4.11
CA ILE A 81 -5.12 -7.21 -3.82
C ILE A 81 -5.76 -6.53 -2.61
N ARG A 82 -4.98 -5.95 -1.70
CA ARG A 82 -5.45 -5.52 -0.39
C ARG A 82 -6.61 -4.50 -0.40
N PRO A 83 -6.66 -3.49 -1.28
CA PRO A 83 -7.82 -2.61 -1.38
C PRO A 83 -9.09 -3.35 -1.75
N ALA A 84 -9.04 -4.26 -2.72
CA ALA A 84 -10.19 -5.04 -3.17
C ALA A 84 -10.65 -6.08 -2.13
N LEU A 85 -9.70 -6.76 -1.47
CA LEU A 85 -9.98 -7.87 -0.55
C LEU A 85 -10.37 -7.40 0.85
N TYR A 86 -9.69 -6.38 1.38
CA TYR A 86 -9.80 -5.93 2.76
C TYR A 86 -10.32 -4.50 2.91
N GLN A 87 -10.61 -3.81 1.80
CA GLN A 87 -10.89 -2.38 1.78
C GLN A 87 -9.75 -1.57 2.44
N ALA A 88 -8.51 -2.08 2.32
CA ALA A 88 -7.34 -1.45 2.89
C ALA A 88 -6.99 -0.18 2.13
N THR A 89 -6.66 0.87 2.86
CA THR A 89 -6.15 2.13 2.30
C THR A 89 -4.64 2.03 2.10
N HIS A 90 -4.15 2.71 1.06
CA HIS A 90 -2.74 2.98 0.79
C HIS A 90 -2.62 4.44 0.40
N LYS A 91 -1.61 5.15 0.90
CA LYS A 91 -1.30 6.49 0.40
C LYS A 91 -0.96 6.39 -1.08
N ILE A 92 -1.65 7.17 -1.92
CA ILE A 92 -1.42 7.24 -3.36
C ILE A 92 -0.89 8.63 -3.70
N GLU A 93 0.17 8.68 -4.49
CA GLU A 93 0.86 9.91 -4.87
C GLU A 93 1.18 9.87 -6.36
N ASN A 94 0.91 10.96 -7.08
CA ASN A 94 1.51 11.16 -8.41
C ASN A 94 2.95 11.66 -8.21
N ILE A 95 3.93 10.84 -8.57
CA ILE A 95 5.35 11.16 -8.39
C ILE A 95 5.99 11.77 -9.64
N SER A 96 5.17 12.05 -10.67
CA SER A 96 5.60 12.66 -11.93
C SER A 96 5.11 14.10 -12.11
N SER A 97 4.22 14.60 -11.23
CA SER A 97 3.58 15.90 -11.38
C SER A 97 3.58 16.68 -10.07
N ASP A 98 3.88 17.97 -10.15
CA ASP A 98 3.76 18.95 -9.07
C ASP A 98 2.60 19.92 -9.33
N GLU A 99 1.73 19.65 -10.31
CA GLU A 99 0.57 20.46 -10.61
C GLU A 99 -0.44 20.44 -9.44
N PRO A 100 -1.34 21.44 -9.33
CA PRO A 100 -2.38 21.47 -8.31
C PRO A 100 -3.17 20.17 -8.25
N CYS A 101 -3.55 19.76 -7.05
CA CYS A 101 -4.30 18.53 -6.84
C CYS A 101 -5.69 18.61 -7.48
N GLU A 102 -6.12 17.47 -8.00
CA GLU A 102 -7.47 17.22 -8.48
C GLU A 102 -7.99 15.91 -7.84
N VAL A 103 -9.31 15.70 -7.89
CA VAL A 103 -9.94 14.53 -7.27
C VAL A 103 -10.10 13.41 -8.29
N TYR A 104 -9.60 12.21 -7.96
CA TYR A 104 -9.66 11.03 -8.82
C TYR A 104 -10.22 9.80 -8.08
N ASP A 105 -10.89 8.92 -8.84
CA ASP A 105 -10.96 7.50 -8.53
C ASP A 105 -9.75 6.84 -9.24
N VAL A 106 -8.87 6.16 -8.50
CA VAL A 106 -7.71 5.44 -9.06
C VAL A 106 -8.08 3.99 -9.26
N VAL A 107 -8.07 3.53 -10.52
CA VAL A 107 -8.61 2.22 -10.91
C VAL A 107 -7.64 1.46 -11.82
N GLY A 108 -7.67 0.14 -11.72
CA GLY A 108 -6.86 -0.76 -12.54
C GLY A 108 -7.56 -1.19 -13.84
N PRO A 109 -6.91 -2.07 -14.63
CA PRO A 109 -7.38 -2.53 -15.92
C PRO A 109 -8.12 -3.87 -15.86
N ILE A 110 -8.34 -4.44 -14.67
CA ILE A 110 -8.96 -5.76 -14.53
C ILE A 110 -10.47 -5.67 -14.79
N CYS A 111 -11.04 -6.70 -15.41
CA CYS A 111 -12.46 -6.78 -15.71
C CYS A 111 -13.30 -7.12 -14.46
N GLU A 112 -13.12 -6.31 -13.40
CA GLU A 112 -13.80 -6.44 -12.11
C GLU A 112 -14.16 -5.07 -11.56
N SER A 113 -15.37 -4.92 -11.03
CA SER A 113 -15.80 -3.68 -10.40
C SER A 113 -15.07 -3.36 -9.08
N SER A 114 -14.40 -4.36 -8.51
CA SER A 114 -13.55 -4.25 -7.32
C SER A 114 -12.13 -3.79 -7.62
N ASP A 115 -11.75 -3.64 -8.90
CA ASP A 115 -10.40 -3.19 -9.30
C ASP A 115 -10.23 -1.68 -9.12
N VAL A 116 -10.34 -1.25 -7.87
CA VAL A 116 -10.27 0.14 -7.43
C VAL A 116 -9.28 0.25 -6.29
N PHE A 117 -8.25 1.06 -6.46
CA PHE A 117 -7.26 1.34 -5.43
C PHE A 117 -7.74 2.39 -4.43
N ALA A 118 -8.41 3.43 -4.93
CA ALA A 118 -9.01 4.47 -4.09
C ALA A 118 -10.13 5.20 -4.83
N LYS A 119 -11.04 5.81 -4.06
CA LYS A 119 -12.15 6.61 -4.58
C LYS A 119 -12.08 8.02 -4.02
N SER A 120 -12.29 9.01 -4.89
CA SER A 120 -12.40 10.43 -4.54
C SER A 120 -11.22 10.94 -3.72
N ILE A 121 -9.99 10.56 -4.12
CA ILE A 121 -8.78 11.03 -3.46
C ILE A 121 -8.22 12.27 -4.17
N GLU A 122 -7.61 13.16 -3.41
CA GLU A 122 -6.85 14.30 -3.92
C GLU A 122 -5.40 13.88 -4.14
N ILE A 123 -4.95 13.97 -5.40
CA ILE A 123 -3.54 13.81 -5.78
C ILE A 123 -3.17 14.85 -6.84
N ASN A 124 -1.89 15.12 -7.00
CA ASN A 124 -1.41 16.01 -8.05
C ASN A 124 -1.98 15.61 -9.40
N LYS A 125 -2.39 16.58 -10.21
CA LYS A 125 -3.03 16.38 -11.49
C LYS A 125 -2.33 15.31 -12.31
N CYS A 126 -3.13 14.37 -12.83
CA CYS A 126 -2.64 13.21 -13.55
C CYS A 126 -2.69 13.42 -15.06
N HIS A 127 -1.62 13.01 -15.73
CA HIS A 127 -1.52 12.93 -17.17
C HIS A 127 -1.21 11.50 -17.60
N ARG A 128 -1.52 11.16 -18.85
CA ARG A 128 -1.13 9.88 -19.42
C ARG A 128 0.40 9.74 -19.40
N GLY A 129 0.87 8.63 -18.86
CA GLY A 129 2.30 8.33 -18.75
C GLY A 129 2.90 8.63 -17.36
N ASP A 130 2.20 9.39 -16.52
CA ASP A 130 2.65 9.68 -15.15
C ASP A 130 2.82 8.42 -14.33
N LEU A 131 3.79 8.45 -13.43
CA LEU A 131 4.01 7.40 -12.45
C LEU A 131 3.25 7.72 -11.16
N ILE A 132 2.50 6.74 -10.72
CA ILE A 132 1.74 6.77 -9.47
C ILE A 132 2.38 5.79 -8.49
N ALA A 133 2.61 6.21 -7.25
CA ALA A 133 3.10 5.36 -6.18
C ALA A 133 1.97 5.03 -5.20
N LEU A 134 1.75 3.72 -4.97
CA LEU A 134 0.92 3.24 -3.86
C LEU A 134 1.86 2.82 -2.74
N ARG A 135 1.87 3.61 -1.65
CA ARG A 135 2.83 3.49 -0.55
C ARG A 135 2.48 2.33 0.38
N SER A 136 3.47 1.94 1.20
CA SER A 136 3.29 0.92 2.25
C SER A 136 2.83 -0.44 1.72
N ALA A 137 3.33 -0.84 0.55
CA ALA A 137 3.02 -2.11 -0.11
C ALA A 137 4.05 -3.22 0.19
N GLY A 138 5.05 -2.98 1.04
CA GLY A 138 6.12 -3.94 1.35
C GLY A 138 5.66 -5.19 2.09
N ALA A 139 4.53 -5.10 2.83
CA ALA A 139 3.91 -6.27 3.43
C ALA A 139 2.62 -6.63 2.67
N TYR A 140 2.47 -7.90 2.29
CA TYR A 140 1.27 -8.45 1.65
C TYR A 140 0.91 -7.79 0.29
N GLY A 141 1.84 -7.10 -0.35
CA GLY A 141 1.71 -6.63 -1.72
C GLY A 141 2.12 -7.74 -2.69
N GLU A 142 3.41 -7.82 -3.01
CA GLU A 142 3.95 -8.76 -4.00
C GLU A 142 3.58 -10.23 -3.71
N ILE A 143 3.69 -10.68 -2.45
CA ILE A 143 3.43 -12.09 -2.10
C ILE A 143 1.98 -12.52 -2.31
N MET A 144 1.01 -11.59 -2.34
CA MET A 144 -0.39 -11.87 -2.62
C MET A 144 -0.77 -11.56 -4.07
N ALA A 145 0.17 -11.17 -4.90
CA ALA A 145 -0.07 -10.93 -6.31
C ALA A 145 -0.50 -12.21 -7.04
N SER A 146 -1.27 -12.07 -8.10
CA SER A 146 -1.82 -13.20 -8.86
C SER A 146 -1.74 -12.98 -10.37
N GLN A 147 -1.88 -14.08 -11.10
CA GLN A 147 -1.94 -14.07 -12.57
C GLN A 147 -3.37 -14.02 -13.13
N TYR A 148 -4.33 -13.58 -12.31
CA TYR A 148 -5.70 -13.43 -12.75
C TYR A 148 -5.79 -12.52 -13.99
N ASN A 149 -6.72 -12.78 -14.90
CA ASN A 149 -6.82 -12.15 -16.21
C ASN A 149 -5.56 -12.31 -17.08
N CYS A 150 -4.82 -13.42 -16.92
CA CYS A 150 -3.59 -13.72 -17.67
C CYS A 150 -2.49 -12.65 -17.53
N ARG A 151 -2.48 -11.92 -16.41
CA ARG A 151 -1.45 -10.91 -16.15
C ARG A 151 -0.17 -11.56 -15.62
N GLN A 152 0.93 -10.92 -15.89
CA GLN A 152 2.21 -11.29 -15.27
C GLN A 152 2.26 -10.76 -13.84
N LEU A 153 2.99 -11.47 -12.98
CA LEU A 153 3.28 -10.96 -11.64
C LEU A 153 4.10 -9.66 -11.71
N PRO A 154 3.90 -8.73 -10.76
CA PRO A 154 4.70 -7.51 -10.71
C PRO A 154 6.18 -7.88 -10.50
N LYS A 155 7.06 -7.08 -11.09
CA LYS A 155 8.50 -7.26 -10.94
C LYS A 155 9.01 -6.50 -9.71
N GLY A 156 9.65 -7.22 -8.80
CA GLY A 156 10.31 -6.63 -7.63
C GLY A 156 11.67 -6.01 -7.98
N TYR A 157 11.96 -4.88 -7.35
CA TYR A 157 13.25 -4.20 -7.40
C TYR A 157 13.65 -3.77 -6.00
N VAL A 158 14.91 -3.84 -5.68
CA VAL A 158 15.48 -3.27 -4.45
C VAL A 158 16.33 -2.04 -4.83
N THR A 159 16.46 -1.09 -3.91
CA THR A 159 17.12 0.19 -4.20
C THR A 159 18.60 0.02 -4.56
N GLU A 160 19.23 -1.05 -4.09
CA GLU A 160 20.62 -1.39 -4.41
C GLU A 160 20.79 -1.86 -5.86
N ASP A 161 19.70 -2.21 -6.57
CA ASP A 161 19.70 -2.67 -7.96
C ASP A 161 19.37 -1.52 -8.94
N LEU A 162 19.06 -0.32 -8.44
CA LEU A 162 18.69 0.87 -9.20
C LEU A 162 19.85 1.87 -9.24
#